data_452680364cb1fcb0a7619082bb64610a
#
_entry.id   452680364cb1fcb0a7619082bb64610a
#
_cell.length_a   1.000
_cell.length_b   1.000
_cell.length_c   1.000
_cell.angle_alpha   90.00
_cell.angle_beta   90.00
_cell.angle_gamma   90.00
#
_symmetry.space_group_name_H-M   'P 1'
#
loop_
_entity.id
_entity.type
_entity.pdbx_description
1 polymer ?
#
loop_
_entity_poly.entity_id
_entity_poly.type
_entity_poly.pdbx_seq_one_letter_code
_entity_poly.pdbx_strand_id
1 'polypeptide(L)'
;LAESIEGDDGQHWTLKIREGVTFSNGEPVDAAAVKAAWERTYTENSRGAETLAIDEMTADGQTLSLVTSEKVPGIENILCDPLLCVYYVGDGIDYANDTPCTGPYKKVEFVAEDHIVMEPNETYWDGTPKLDRVTLTSFTDDNTLTMAMQNGEIDAIAMPSASARATLA
;
A
#
# COMPACT_ATOMS: atom_id res chain seq x y z
N LEU A 1 -8.49 -5.02 -2.79
CA LEU A 1 -7.83 -6.27 -3.17
C LEU A 1 -8.62 -7.49 -2.69
N ALA A 2 -9.08 -7.53 -1.45
CA ALA A 2 -10.05 -8.53 -0.99
C ALA A 2 -11.47 -8.20 -1.49
N GLU A 3 -12.22 -9.23 -1.90
CA GLU A 3 -13.65 -9.11 -2.27
C GLU A 3 -14.54 -9.19 -1.03
N SER A 4 -14.16 -10.05 -0.07
CA SER A 4 -14.84 -10.18 1.21
C SER A 4 -13.85 -10.49 2.33
N ILE A 5 -14.26 -10.15 3.55
CA ILE A 5 -13.59 -10.48 4.79
C ILE A 5 -14.68 -11.00 5.72
N GLU A 6 -14.54 -12.24 6.16
CA GLU A 6 -15.53 -12.91 7.00
C GLU A 6 -14.86 -13.44 8.27
N GLY A 7 -15.55 -13.31 9.39
CA GLY A 7 -15.13 -13.83 10.69
C GLY A 7 -16.20 -13.57 11.73
N ASP A 8 -16.51 -14.54 12.56
CA ASP A 8 -17.64 -14.52 13.50
C ASP A 8 -17.23 -14.51 14.96
N ASP A 9 -15.98 -14.83 15.28
CA ASP A 9 -15.47 -14.87 16.66
C ASP A 9 -14.46 -13.74 16.99
N GLY A 10 -14.06 -12.96 15.96
CA GLY A 10 -13.09 -11.87 16.04
C GLY A 10 -11.63 -12.30 16.02
N GLN A 11 -11.32 -13.59 15.87
CA GLN A 11 -9.95 -14.12 15.77
C GLN A 11 -9.71 -14.93 14.49
N HIS A 12 -10.69 -15.69 14.04
CA HIS A 12 -10.59 -16.47 12.82
C HIS A 12 -11.21 -15.70 11.66
N TRP A 13 -10.41 -15.42 10.64
CA TRP A 13 -10.78 -14.58 9.52
C TRP A 13 -10.55 -15.31 8.21
N THR A 14 -11.46 -15.14 7.27
CA THR A 14 -11.33 -15.64 5.90
C THR A 14 -11.41 -14.45 4.94
N LEU A 15 -10.36 -14.25 4.17
CA LEU A 15 -10.29 -13.21 3.14
C LEU A 15 -10.40 -13.88 1.77
N LYS A 16 -11.33 -13.42 0.94
CA LYS A 16 -11.42 -13.79 -0.46
C LYS A 16 -10.65 -12.77 -1.29
N ILE A 17 -9.54 -13.19 -1.88
CA ILE A 17 -8.73 -12.36 -2.76
C ILE A 17 -9.38 -12.29 -4.13
N ARG A 18 -9.40 -11.10 -4.73
CA ARG A 18 -9.98 -10.83 -6.04
C ARG A 18 -9.26 -11.60 -7.14
N GLU A 19 -10.04 -12.29 -8.00
CA GLU A 19 -9.49 -12.99 -9.16
C GLU A 19 -9.03 -12.01 -10.26
N GLY A 20 -8.04 -12.42 -11.05
CA GLY A 20 -7.54 -11.66 -12.20
C GLY A 20 -6.71 -10.41 -11.86
N VAL A 21 -6.39 -10.20 -10.60
CA VAL A 21 -5.46 -9.13 -10.20
C VAL A 21 -4.02 -9.55 -10.48
N THR A 22 -3.22 -8.62 -10.97
CA THR A 22 -1.78 -8.80 -11.15
C THR A 22 -1.00 -7.70 -10.44
N PHE A 23 0.24 -8.01 -10.08
CA PHE A 23 1.23 -6.99 -9.74
C PHE A 23 1.65 -6.21 -10.99
N SER A 24 2.31 -5.06 -10.80
CA SER A 24 2.78 -4.22 -11.91
C SER A 24 3.85 -4.88 -12.81
N ASN A 25 4.43 -6.01 -12.41
CA ASN A 25 5.31 -6.86 -13.22
C ASN A 25 4.56 -7.98 -13.98
N GLY A 26 3.22 -8.05 -13.84
CA GLY A 26 2.37 -9.05 -14.50
C GLY A 26 2.18 -10.35 -13.73
N GLU A 27 2.88 -10.57 -12.61
CA GLU A 27 2.70 -11.76 -11.78
C GLU A 27 1.31 -11.76 -11.12
N PRO A 28 0.65 -12.92 -11.01
CA PRO A 28 -0.70 -13.00 -10.45
C PRO A 28 -0.71 -12.74 -8.94
N VAL A 29 -1.84 -12.22 -8.46
CA VAL A 29 -2.11 -12.02 -7.04
C VAL A 29 -3.13 -13.06 -6.58
N ASP A 30 -2.70 -13.94 -5.72
CA ASP A 30 -3.51 -14.94 -5.02
C ASP A 30 -3.30 -14.86 -3.50
N ALA A 31 -3.91 -15.76 -2.76
CA ALA A 31 -3.74 -15.80 -1.31
C ALA A 31 -2.29 -16.14 -0.88
N ALA A 32 -1.57 -16.91 -1.69
CA ALA A 32 -0.16 -17.24 -1.40
C ALA A 32 0.74 -16.01 -1.57
N ALA A 33 0.48 -15.17 -2.59
CA ALA A 33 1.19 -13.92 -2.79
C ALA A 33 0.95 -12.91 -1.64
N VAL A 34 -0.29 -12.78 -1.17
CA VAL A 34 -0.63 -11.95 0.01
C VAL A 34 0.10 -12.45 1.26
N LYS A 35 0.03 -13.76 1.52
CA LYS A 35 0.74 -14.40 2.63
C LYS A 35 2.23 -14.12 2.59
N ALA A 36 2.87 -14.31 1.43
CA ALA A 36 4.31 -14.08 1.26
C ALA A 36 4.70 -12.62 1.55
N ALA A 37 3.90 -11.65 1.08
CA ALA A 37 4.13 -10.23 1.34
C ALA A 37 4.07 -9.93 2.85
N TRP A 38 3.08 -10.44 3.57
CA TRP A 38 2.93 -10.21 5.00
C TRP A 38 3.97 -10.94 5.84
N GLU A 39 4.31 -12.20 5.52
CA GLU A 39 5.40 -12.93 6.19
C GLU A 39 6.73 -12.21 6.05
N ARG A 40 7.03 -11.66 4.85
CA ARG A 40 8.21 -10.85 4.66
C ARG A 40 8.15 -9.55 5.48
N THR A 41 7.02 -8.85 5.46
CA THR A 41 6.82 -7.64 6.26
C THR A 41 7.08 -7.89 7.74
N TYR A 42 6.59 -9.00 8.28
CA TYR A 42 6.80 -9.36 9.70
C TYR A 42 8.25 -9.73 10.01
N THR A 43 8.96 -10.30 9.05
CA THR A 43 10.38 -10.65 9.21
C THR A 43 11.27 -9.41 9.17
N GLU A 44 11.00 -8.49 8.23
CA GLU A 44 11.83 -7.32 7.97
C GLU A 44 11.46 -6.11 8.86
N ASN A 45 10.24 -6.06 9.37
CA ASN A 45 9.72 -4.92 10.12
C ASN A 45 8.90 -5.36 11.33
N SER A 46 9.46 -5.19 12.53
CA SER A 46 8.77 -5.53 13.80
C SER A 46 7.42 -4.84 13.99
N ARG A 47 7.21 -3.65 13.40
CA ARG A 47 5.94 -2.93 13.45
C ARG A 47 4.81 -3.64 12.71
N GLY A 48 5.11 -4.50 11.73
CA GLY A 48 4.09 -5.32 11.07
C GLY A 48 3.32 -6.19 12.06
N ALA A 49 4.03 -6.89 12.92
CA ALA A 49 3.43 -7.71 13.98
C ALA A 49 2.73 -6.89 15.09
N GLU A 50 3.18 -5.65 15.33
CA GLU A 50 2.50 -4.72 16.26
C GLU A 50 1.18 -4.19 15.68
N THR A 51 1.09 -4.03 14.35
CA THR A 51 -0.11 -3.55 13.67
C THR A 51 -1.22 -4.61 13.65
N LEU A 52 -0.86 -5.86 13.34
CA LEU A 52 -1.76 -7.01 13.36
C LEU A 52 -0.98 -8.26 13.74
N ALA A 53 -1.16 -8.72 14.98
CA ALA A 53 -0.53 -9.94 15.46
C ALA A 53 -1.28 -11.16 14.89
N ILE A 54 -0.63 -11.88 13.98
CA ILE A 54 -1.15 -13.08 13.33
C ILE A 54 -0.36 -14.31 13.84
N ASP A 55 -1.08 -15.29 14.37
CA ASP A 55 -0.50 -16.56 14.82
C ASP A 55 -0.37 -17.57 13.67
N GLU A 56 -1.35 -17.57 12.76
CA GLU A 56 -1.40 -18.51 11.64
C GLU A 56 -1.96 -17.86 10.38
N MET A 57 -1.35 -18.18 9.24
CA MET A 57 -1.84 -17.85 7.90
C MET A 57 -1.83 -19.07 7.00
N THR A 58 -2.97 -19.39 6.41
CA THR A 58 -3.11 -20.48 5.43
C THR A 58 -3.69 -19.96 4.14
N ALA A 59 -3.03 -20.26 3.01
CA ALA A 59 -3.45 -19.86 1.68
C ALA A 59 -3.89 -21.08 0.87
N ASP A 60 -5.08 -20.98 0.26
CA ASP A 60 -5.63 -21.97 -0.67
C ASP A 60 -6.31 -21.25 -1.85
N GLY A 61 -5.66 -21.28 -3.02
CA GLY A 61 -6.10 -20.53 -4.20
C GLY A 61 -6.28 -19.05 -3.91
N GLN A 62 -7.50 -18.54 -3.98
CA GLN A 62 -7.84 -17.14 -3.67
C GLN A 62 -8.33 -16.93 -2.23
N THR A 63 -8.24 -17.94 -1.39
CA THR A 63 -8.70 -17.85 0.00
C THR A 63 -7.53 -17.78 0.96
N LEU A 64 -7.45 -16.70 1.74
CA LEU A 64 -6.50 -16.53 2.83
C LEU A 64 -7.22 -16.66 4.16
N SER A 65 -6.86 -17.65 4.96
CA SER A 65 -7.36 -17.82 6.32
C SER A 65 -6.32 -17.29 7.31
N LEU A 66 -6.78 -16.52 8.28
CA LEU A 66 -5.95 -15.92 9.32
C LEU A 66 -6.47 -16.32 10.70
N VAL A 67 -5.53 -16.53 11.62
CA VAL A 67 -5.81 -16.60 13.06
C VAL A 67 -5.02 -15.49 13.73
N THR A 68 -5.70 -14.56 14.38
CA THR A 68 -5.05 -13.46 15.13
C THR A 68 -4.83 -13.87 16.59
N SER A 69 -3.74 -13.40 17.20
CA SER A 69 -3.38 -13.72 18.59
C SER A 69 -4.43 -13.25 19.59
N GLU A 70 -5.11 -12.18 19.26
CA GLU A 70 -6.18 -11.59 20.08
C GLU A 70 -7.41 -11.28 19.19
N LYS A 71 -8.54 -10.97 19.85
CA LYS A 71 -9.74 -10.53 19.14
C LYS A 71 -9.53 -9.16 18.53
N VAL A 72 -9.79 -9.04 17.23
CA VAL A 72 -9.58 -7.84 16.43
C VAL A 72 -10.90 -7.37 15.82
N PRO A 73 -11.74 -6.64 16.56
CA PRO A 73 -12.95 -6.09 15.97
C PRO A 73 -12.60 -5.03 14.92
N GLY A 74 -13.22 -5.13 13.73
CA GLY A 74 -12.98 -4.18 12.64
C GLY A 74 -11.62 -4.37 11.96
N ILE A 75 -11.20 -5.62 11.77
CA ILE A 75 -9.93 -6.00 11.11
C ILE A 75 -9.79 -5.34 9.74
N GLU A 76 -10.88 -5.08 9.03
CA GLU A 76 -10.90 -4.42 7.73
C GLU A 76 -10.25 -3.04 7.75
N ASN A 77 -10.36 -2.31 8.87
CA ASN A 77 -9.70 -1.01 9.02
C ASN A 77 -8.18 -1.17 9.25
N ILE A 78 -7.78 -2.19 9.99
CA ILE A 78 -6.37 -2.48 10.25
C ILE A 78 -5.68 -2.97 8.97
N LEU A 79 -6.36 -3.76 8.15
CA LEU A 79 -5.83 -4.23 6.87
C LEU A 79 -5.63 -3.11 5.83
N CYS A 80 -6.14 -1.89 6.10
CA CYS A 80 -5.84 -0.70 5.31
C CYS A 80 -4.55 0.02 5.74
N ASP A 81 -3.85 -0.45 6.77
CA ASP A 81 -2.57 0.14 7.18
C ASP A 81 -1.51 -0.05 6.08
N PRO A 82 -0.76 1.00 5.70
CA PRO A 82 0.30 0.91 4.70
C PRO A 82 1.37 -0.16 4.99
N LEU A 83 1.58 -0.54 6.25
CA LEU A 83 2.50 -1.62 6.61
C LEU A 83 2.03 -3.00 6.12
N LEU A 84 0.73 -3.17 5.90
CA LEU A 84 0.12 -4.41 5.40
C LEU A 84 -0.14 -4.35 3.89
N CYS A 85 0.48 -3.43 3.17
CA CYS A 85 0.34 -3.37 1.72
C CYS A 85 0.87 -4.66 1.07
N VAL A 86 0.23 -5.07 -0.01
CA VAL A 86 0.58 -6.29 -0.75
C VAL A 86 1.51 -5.93 -1.90
N TYR A 87 2.69 -6.51 -1.89
CA TYR A 87 3.72 -6.34 -2.91
C TYR A 87 4.27 -7.72 -3.33
N TYR A 88 4.85 -7.78 -4.51
CA TYR A 88 5.42 -9.02 -5.03
C TYR A 88 6.66 -9.43 -4.23
N VAL A 89 6.71 -10.70 -3.85
CA VAL A 89 7.86 -11.33 -3.18
C VAL A 89 8.45 -12.39 -4.11
N GLY A 90 9.70 -12.18 -4.51
CA GLY A 90 10.39 -13.08 -5.44
C GLY A 90 11.88 -12.82 -5.49
N ASP A 91 12.60 -13.68 -6.21
CA ASP A 91 14.04 -13.59 -6.38
C ASP A 91 14.42 -12.39 -7.27
N GLY A 92 15.50 -11.71 -6.89
CA GLY A 92 16.07 -10.61 -7.68
C GLY A 92 15.30 -9.28 -7.58
N ILE A 93 14.33 -9.17 -6.71
CA ILE A 93 13.58 -7.92 -6.49
C ILE A 93 14.40 -6.95 -5.64
N ASP A 94 14.58 -5.74 -6.15
CA ASP A 94 15.11 -4.61 -5.39
C ASP A 94 13.98 -3.93 -4.60
N TYR A 95 13.71 -4.44 -3.41
CA TYR A 95 12.63 -3.94 -2.55
C TYR A 95 12.78 -2.48 -2.12
N ALA A 96 13.96 -1.91 -2.24
CA ALA A 96 14.17 -0.49 -1.94
C ALA A 96 13.76 0.41 -3.11
N ASN A 97 14.05 -0.02 -4.36
CA ASN A 97 13.91 0.85 -5.52
C ASN A 97 12.85 0.39 -6.53
N ASP A 98 12.60 -0.92 -6.65
CA ASP A 98 11.70 -1.45 -7.67
C ASP A 98 10.86 -2.62 -7.12
N THR A 99 9.87 -2.28 -6.31
CA THR A 99 8.96 -3.27 -5.73
C THR A 99 7.65 -3.28 -6.51
N PRO A 100 7.34 -4.37 -7.24
CA PRO A 100 6.06 -4.48 -7.93
C PRO A 100 4.89 -4.53 -6.95
N CYS A 101 3.88 -3.69 -7.17
CA CYS A 101 2.71 -3.55 -6.32
C CYS A 101 1.41 -3.67 -7.12
N THR A 102 0.27 -3.70 -6.42
CA THR A 102 -1.08 -3.82 -6.99
C THR A 102 -1.80 -2.49 -7.13
N GLY A 103 -1.14 -1.37 -6.85
CA GLY A 103 -1.72 -0.04 -6.83
C GLY A 103 -1.97 0.55 -8.23
N PRO A 104 -2.70 1.68 -8.31
CA PRO A 104 -3.02 2.35 -9.58
C PRO A 104 -1.82 2.97 -10.27
N TYR A 105 -0.76 3.26 -9.55
CA TYR A 105 0.47 3.84 -10.08
C TYR A 105 1.68 3.00 -9.68
N LYS A 106 2.65 2.89 -10.59
CA LYS A 106 3.97 2.27 -10.38
C LYS A 106 5.05 3.34 -10.30
N LYS A 107 5.99 3.17 -9.40
CA LYS A 107 7.15 4.05 -9.27
C LYS A 107 8.10 3.85 -10.47
N VAL A 108 8.50 4.94 -11.10
CA VAL A 108 9.47 4.94 -12.23
C VAL A 108 10.74 5.70 -11.91
N GLU A 109 10.71 6.59 -10.90
CA GLU A 109 11.89 7.31 -10.42
C GLU A 109 11.78 7.55 -8.92
N PHE A 110 12.89 7.46 -8.23
CA PHE A 110 13.01 7.79 -6.81
C PHE A 110 14.34 8.52 -6.56
N VAL A 111 14.24 9.75 -6.10
CA VAL A 111 15.37 10.54 -5.63
C VAL A 111 15.15 10.82 -4.14
N ALA A 112 16.00 10.23 -3.30
CA ALA A 112 15.88 10.34 -1.86
C ALA A 112 15.88 11.81 -1.42
N GLU A 113 14.97 12.18 -0.49
CA GLU A 113 14.77 13.52 0.06
C GLU A 113 14.32 14.58 -0.96
N ASP A 114 14.09 14.23 -2.22
CA ASP A 114 13.68 15.13 -3.28
C ASP A 114 12.30 14.72 -3.83
N HIS A 115 12.21 13.68 -4.67
CA HIS A 115 10.92 13.33 -5.27
C HIS A 115 10.78 11.85 -5.62
N ILE A 116 9.51 11.47 -5.84
CA ILE A 116 9.12 10.17 -6.42
C ILE A 116 8.27 10.47 -7.65
N VAL A 117 8.60 9.86 -8.79
CA VAL A 117 7.79 9.90 -9.99
C VAL A 117 7.08 8.58 -10.18
N MET A 118 5.79 8.67 -10.45
CA MET A 118 4.93 7.51 -10.69
C MET A 118 4.19 7.66 -12.01
N GLU A 119 4.00 6.54 -12.71
CA GLU A 119 3.20 6.42 -13.93
C GLU A 119 2.06 5.41 -13.75
N PRO A 120 1.01 5.45 -14.58
CA PRO A 120 -0.10 4.53 -14.49
C PRO A 120 0.36 3.07 -14.50
N ASN A 121 -0.25 2.27 -13.63
CA ASN A 121 -0.19 0.82 -13.73
C ASN A 121 -1.28 0.37 -14.72
N GLU A 122 -0.88 -0.03 -15.91
CA GLU A 122 -1.81 -0.42 -17.00
C GLU A 122 -2.63 -1.66 -16.64
N THR A 123 -2.14 -2.48 -15.71
CA THR A 123 -2.82 -3.70 -15.24
C THR A 123 -3.63 -3.48 -13.96
N TYR A 124 -3.87 -2.22 -13.59
CA TYR A 124 -4.63 -1.92 -12.38
C TYR A 124 -6.06 -2.46 -12.46
N TRP A 125 -6.44 -3.29 -11.49
CA TRP A 125 -7.68 -4.06 -11.47
C TRP A 125 -8.97 -3.22 -11.38
N ASP A 126 -8.90 -1.98 -10.91
CA ASP A 126 -10.05 -1.08 -10.75
C ASP A 126 -10.10 0.02 -11.86
N GLY A 127 -9.55 -0.29 -13.02
CA GLY A 127 -9.58 0.55 -14.21
C GLY A 127 -8.37 1.47 -14.36
N THR A 128 -8.27 2.08 -15.55
CA THR A 128 -7.12 2.90 -15.90
C THR A 128 -7.06 4.17 -15.07
N PRO A 129 -5.92 4.47 -14.41
CA PRO A 129 -5.71 5.74 -13.72
C PRO A 129 -5.87 6.94 -14.65
N LYS A 130 -6.40 8.05 -14.12
CA LYS A 130 -6.75 9.23 -14.93
C LYS A 130 -5.58 10.18 -15.19
N LEU A 131 -4.55 10.16 -14.33
CA LEU A 131 -3.38 11.02 -14.48
C LEU A 131 -2.26 10.21 -15.15
N ASP A 132 -1.65 10.78 -16.18
CA ASP A 132 -0.56 10.16 -16.92
C ASP A 132 0.74 10.11 -16.10
N ARG A 133 0.86 10.99 -15.10
CA ARG A 133 2.04 11.08 -14.23
C ARG A 133 1.66 11.71 -12.89
N VAL A 134 2.26 11.20 -11.82
CA VAL A 134 2.17 11.76 -10.47
C VAL A 134 3.58 11.95 -9.95
N THR A 135 3.91 13.17 -9.53
CA THR A 135 5.19 13.47 -8.87
C THR A 135 4.92 13.84 -7.41
N LEU A 136 5.50 13.12 -6.50
CA LEU A 136 5.48 13.43 -5.06
C LEU A 136 6.79 14.11 -4.71
N THR A 137 6.74 15.40 -4.36
CA THR A 137 7.91 16.20 -4.01
C THR A 137 7.99 16.38 -2.49
N SER A 138 9.17 16.21 -1.92
CA SER A 138 9.43 16.42 -0.51
C SER A 138 9.79 17.88 -0.24
N PHE A 139 9.22 18.45 0.82
CA PHE A 139 9.55 19.80 1.28
C PHE A 139 10.02 19.74 2.73
N THR A 140 11.07 20.46 3.04
CA THR A 140 11.69 20.47 4.38
C THR A 140 10.98 21.40 5.35
N ASP A 141 10.21 22.37 4.85
CA ASP A 141 9.49 23.35 5.68
C ASP A 141 8.19 23.84 5.04
N ASP A 142 7.26 24.27 5.88
CA ASP A 142 5.93 24.73 5.50
C ASP A 142 5.92 26.01 4.67
N ASN A 143 6.91 26.91 4.82
CA ASN A 143 6.91 28.17 4.07
C ASN A 143 7.23 27.89 2.61
N THR A 144 8.27 27.09 2.35
CA THR A 144 8.64 26.66 1.00
C THR A 144 7.49 25.90 0.33
N LEU A 145 6.86 24.97 1.07
CA LEU A 145 5.69 24.23 0.60
C LEU A 145 4.52 25.17 0.22
N THR A 146 4.22 26.15 1.06
CA THR A 146 3.15 27.11 0.85
C THR A 146 3.44 28.02 -0.36
N MET A 147 4.67 28.48 -0.52
CA MET A 147 5.11 29.28 -1.66
C MET A 147 5.02 28.49 -2.97
N ALA A 148 5.47 27.24 -2.98
CA ALA A 148 5.36 26.36 -4.16
C ALA A 148 3.91 26.19 -4.62
N MET A 149 2.97 26.01 -3.67
CA MET A 149 1.54 25.94 -3.97
C MET A 149 0.99 27.27 -4.51
N GLN A 150 1.35 28.39 -3.89
CA GLN A 150 0.90 29.72 -4.36
C GLN A 150 1.45 30.09 -5.74
N ASN A 151 2.66 29.65 -6.06
CA ASN A 151 3.30 29.85 -7.36
C ASN A 151 2.78 28.89 -8.45
N GLY A 152 2.00 27.87 -8.08
CA GLY A 152 1.54 26.84 -9.01
C GLY A 152 2.62 25.84 -9.43
N GLU A 153 3.66 25.68 -8.61
CA GLU A 153 4.73 24.69 -8.82
C GLU A 153 4.27 23.26 -8.42
N ILE A 154 3.28 23.18 -7.53
CA ILE A 154 2.59 21.94 -7.13
C ILE A 154 1.08 22.12 -7.19
N ASP A 155 0.36 21.04 -7.45
CA ASP A 155 -1.10 21.03 -7.63
C ASP A 155 -1.87 20.69 -6.35
N ALA A 156 -1.23 20.00 -5.41
CA ALA A 156 -1.86 19.56 -4.18
C ALA A 156 -0.85 19.39 -3.04
N ILE A 157 -1.32 19.52 -1.81
CA ILE A 157 -0.54 19.27 -0.59
C ILE A 157 -1.22 18.15 0.19
N ALA A 158 -0.47 17.08 0.44
CA ALA A 158 -0.89 16.03 1.36
C ALA A 158 -0.59 16.45 2.80
N MET A 159 -1.61 16.42 3.67
CA MET A 159 -1.49 16.67 5.11
C MET A 159 -0.85 18.04 5.48
N PRO A 160 -1.35 19.17 4.95
CA PRO A 160 -0.80 20.47 5.30
C PRO A 160 -0.95 20.76 6.80
N SER A 161 0.04 21.44 7.38
CA SER A 161 -0.06 21.93 8.76
C SER A 161 -1.20 22.94 8.95
N ALA A 162 -1.54 23.26 10.19
CA ALA A 162 -2.58 24.25 10.47
C ALA A 162 -2.18 25.66 9.96
N SER A 163 -0.90 26.00 10.02
CA SER A 163 -0.35 27.27 9.50
C SER A 163 -0.43 27.35 7.96
N ALA A 164 -0.02 26.27 7.28
CA ALA A 164 -0.12 26.18 5.82
C ALA A 164 -1.58 26.29 5.33
N ARG A 165 -2.51 25.59 6.00
CA ARG A 165 -3.95 25.71 5.70
C ARG A 165 -4.48 27.14 5.85
N ALA A 166 -4.10 27.82 6.93
CA ALA A 166 -4.55 29.20 7.18
C ALA A 166 -4.01 30.18 6.12
N THR A 167 -2.83 29.92 5.57
CA THR A 167 -2.21 30.79 4.54
C THR A 167 -2.78 30.54 3.15
N LEU A 168 -3.24 29.32 2.87
CA LEU A 168 -3.77 28.91 1.55
C LEU A 168 -5.29 29.03 1.43
N ALA A 169 -6.02 29.30 2.53
CA ALA A 169 -7.47 29.51 2.57
C ALA A 169 -7.85 30.91 2.13
#